data_b864ee564410ea9dbaccab6c117586b6
#
_entry.id   b864ee564410ea9dbaccab6c117586b6
#
_cell.length_a   1.000
_cell.length_b   1.000
_cell.length_c   1.000
_cell.angle_alpha   90.00
_cell.angle_beta   90.00
_cell.angle_gamma   90.00
#
_symmetry.space_group_name_H-M   'P 1'
#
loop_
_entity.id
_entity.type
_entity.pdbx_description
1 polymer ?
#
loop_
_entity_poly.entity_id
_entity_poly.type
_entity_poly.pdbx_seq_one_letter_code
_entity_poly.pdbx_strand_id
1 'polypeptide(L)'
;GDTVIFLPFIKALYKKFNSPISLLVKESSKADQFLFQTNYIDKILILERDNDNNSRHSGFLGSLNLIKDLKKHNFDKVFIFNSSLRFNLIARFSNIPEIYQYPLLNKNKQHITDTPKKFIKDKLNIDIDEDPKIQINDELKLNAIKKFKIKNDELNILLGIGGSGPTKRIPSKIFINVIDKILKEKKCKFFLATGKNNEEQEILNEILNSKFKNFCVP
;
A
#
# COMPACT_ATOMS: atom_id res chain seq x y z
N GLY A 1 1.33 -0.54 2.58
CA GLY A 1 2.68 -1.11 2.55
C GLY A 1 2.97 -1.77 1.22
N ASP A 2 2.75 -3.07 1.11
CA ASP A 2 3.19 -3.88 -0.04
C ASP A 2 2.69 -3.33 -1.39
N THR A 3 1.44 -2.90 -1.49
CA THR A 3 0.90 -2.33 -2.74
C THR A 3 1.71 -1.14 -3.25
N VAL A 4 2.19 -0.26 -2.37
CA VAL A 4 3.02 0.89 -2.75
C VAL A 4 4.38 0.43 -3.27
N ILE A 5 5.00 -0.56 -2.61
CA ILE A 5 6.29 -1.14 -3.02
C ILE A 5 6.20 -1.73 -4.43
N PHE A 6 5.03 -2.24 -4.83
CA PHE A 6 4.82 -2.84 -6.14
C PHE A 6 4.51 -1.85 -7.27
N LEU A 7 4.32 -0.56 -7.01
CA LEU A 7 4.00 0.43 -8.06
C LEU A 7 5.01 0.51 -9.21
N PRO A 8 6.34 0.44 -8.99
CA PRO A 8 7.30 0.43 -10.10
C PRO A 8 7.11 -0.77 -11.03
N PHE A 9 6.79 -1.94 -10.47
CA PHE A 9 6.57 -3.17 -11.26
C PHE A 9 5.29 -3.06 -12.08
N ILE A 10 4.20 -2.54 -11.49
CA ILE A 10 2.92 -2.30 -12.18
C ILE A 10 3.12 -1.29 -13.34
N LYS A 11 3.85 -0.20 -13.08
CA LYS A 11 4.19 0.80 -14.09
C LYS A 11 5.04 0.21 -15.23
N ALA A 12 5.98 -0.68 -14.91
CA ALA A 12 6.79 -1.37 -15.92
C ALA A 12 5.94 -2.29 -16.80
N LEU A 13 4.98 -3.02 -16.22
CA LEU A 13 4.01 -3.81 -16.99
C LEU A 13 3.14 -2.93 -17.89
N TYR A 14 2.62 -1.82 -17.38
CA TYR A 14 1.88 -0.84 -18.18
C TYR A 14 2.69 -0.36 -19.39
N LYS A 15 3.94 0.06 -19.17
CA LYS A 15 4.82 0.50 -20.27
C LYS A 15 5.09 -0.61 -21.29
N LYS A 16 5.31 -1.86 -20.80
CA LYS A 16 5.62 -3.01 -21.67
C LYS A 16 4.47 -3.39 -22.57
N PHE A 17 3.25 -3.41 -22.03
CA PHE A 17 2.08 -3.88 -22.77
C PHE A 17 1.25 -2.73 -23.37
N ASN A 18 1.62 -1.48 -23.07
CA ASN A 18 0.86 -0.28 -23.47
C ASN A 18 -0.64 -0.40 -23.15
N SER A 19 -0.95 -0.97 -22.02
CA SER A 19 -2.32 -1.26 -21.57
C SER A 19 -2.45 -1.03 -20.08
N PRO A 20 -3.51 -0.34 -19.60
CA PRO A 20 -3.76 -0.14 -18.19
C PRO A 20 -3.87 -1.48 -17.43
N ILE A 21 -3.40 -1.48 -16.19
CA ILE A 21 -3.28 -2.68 -15.35
C ILE A 21 -4.41 -2.71 -14.32
N SER A 22 -5.14 -3.80 -14.26
CA SER A 22 -6.08 -4.07 -13.18
C SER A 22 -5.36 -4.75 -12.01
N LEU A 23 -5.65 -4.31 -10.77
CA LEU A 23 -5.03 -4.84 -9.56
C LEU A 23 -6.03 -5.67 -8.76
N LEU A 24 -5.62 -6.86 -8.33
CA LEU A 24 -6.34 -7.65 -7.33
C LEU A 24 -5.62 -7.52 -5.98
N VAL A 25 -6.22 -6.84 -5.04
CA VAL A 25 -5.63 -6.50 -3.74
C VAL A 25 -6.59 -6.79 -2.59
N LYS A 26 -6.06 -7.02 -1.39
CA LYS A 26 -6.90 -7.12 -0.20
C LYS A 26 -7.55 -5.77 0.13
N GLU A 27 -8.74 -5.80 0.72
CA GLU A 27 -9.41 -4.59 1.20
C GLU A 27 -8.56 -3.80 2.20
N SER A 28 -7.85 -4.50 3.09
CA SER A 28 -6.93 -3.91 4.06
C SER A 28 -5.79 -3.09 3.44
N SER A 29 -5.52 -3.25 2.14
CA SER A 29 -4.52 -2.44 1.42
C SER A 29 -4.94 -0.98 1.27
N LYS A 30 -6.25 -0.70 1.25
CA LYS A 30 -6.86 0.61 0.97
C LYS A 30 -6.36 1.25 -0.33
N ALA A 31 -6.03 0.40 -1.32
CA ALA A 31 -5.44 0.83 -2.60
C ALA A 31 -6.36 1.80 -3.36
N ASP A 32 -7.66 1.61 -3.28
CA ASP A 32 -8.69 2.48 -3.83
C ASP A 32 -8.60 3.93 -3.33
N GLN A 33 -8.13 4.14 -2.08
CA GLN A 33 -8.03 5.46 -1.46
C GLN A 33 -6.83 6.29 -1.91
N PHE A 34 -5.78 5.67 -2.46
CA PHE A 34 -4.56 6.38 -2.83
C PHE A 34 -4.08 6.13 -4.27
N LEU A 35 -4.69 5.20 -5.00
CA LEU A 35 -4.32 4.90 -6.39
C LEU A 35 -5.33 5.41 -7.42
N PHE A 36 -6.42 6.02 -7.00
CA PHE A 36 -7.50 6.48 -7.89
C PHE A 36 -7.07 7.52 -8.94
N GLN A 37 -5.93 8.18 -8.76
CA GLN A 37 -5.35 9.13 -9.73
C GLN A 37 -4.20 8.52 -10.54
N THR A 38 -3.93 7.23 -10.37
CA THR A 38 -2.82 6.56 -11.04
C THR A 38 -3.22 6.14 -12.45
N ASN A 39 -2.73 6.84 -13.46
CA ASN A 39 -3.15 6.73 -14.86
C ASN A 39 -2.79 5.40 -15.55
N TYR A 40 -1.92 4.60 -14.97
CA TYR A 40 -1.56 3.27 -15.47
C TYR A 40 -2.32 2.12 -14.77
N ILE A 41 -3.27 2.46 -13.88
CA ILE A 41 -4.17 1.50 -13.23
C ILE A 41 -5.59 1.72 -13.76
N ASP A 42 -6.20 0.66 -14.30
CA ASP A 42 -7.58 0.67 -14.80
C ASP A 42 -8.58 0.42 -13.65
N LYS A 43 -8.43 -0.73 -13.00
CA LYS A 43 -9.37 -1.17 -11.96
C LYS A 43 -8.64 -1.69 -10.74
N ILE A 44 -9.26 -1.47 -9.58
CA ILE A 44 -8.85 -2.07 -8.32
C ILE A 44 -9.92 -3.06 -7.92
N LEU A 45 -9.62 -4.35 -8.06
CA LEU A 45 -10.48 -5.45 -7.66
C LEU A 45 -10.14 -5.84 -6.22
N ILE A 46 -11.15 -5.95 -5.39
CA ILE A 46 -10.96 -6.28 -3.97
C ILE A 46 -11.04 -7.78 -3.77
N LEU A 47 -9.96 -8.34 -3.22
CA LEU A 47 -9.94 -9.70 -2.72
C LEU A 47 -10.52 -9.71 -1.31
N GLU A 48 -11.81 -10.02 -1.22
CA GLU A 48 -12.55 -10.15 0.04
C GLU A 48 -12.13 -11.45 0.76
N ARG A 49 -10.99 -11.39 1.43
CA ARG A 49 -10.39 -12.50 2.16
C ARG A 49 -9.75 -11.97 3.44
N ASP A 50 -10.59 -11.49 4.34
CA ASP A 50 -10.18 -11.17 5.69
C ASP A 50 -10.19 -12.42 6.58
N ASN A 51 -9.83 -12.27 7.85
CA ASN A 51 -9.66 -13.39 8.78
C ASN A 51 -10.97 -14.15 9.12
N ASP A 52 -12.11 -13.70 8.62
CA ASP A 52 -13.40 -14.36 8.75
C ASP A 52 -13.58 -15.46 7.69
N ASN A 53 -13.87 -16.67 8.14
CA ASN A 53 -14.20 -17.81 7.27
C ASN A 53 -15.41 -17.56 6.35
N ASN A 54 -16.17 -16.49 6.58
CA ASN A 54 -17.36 -16.10 5.83
C ASN A 54 -17.09 -15.09 4.69
N SER A 55 -15.84 -14.63 4.52
CA SER A 55 -15.52 -13.69 3.44
C SER A 55 -15.77 -14.33 2.07
N ARG A 56 -16.31 -13.54 1.14
CA ARG A 56 -16.74 -13.97 -0.22
C ARG A 56 -15.70 -14.81 -0.97
N HIS A 57 -14.40 -14.52 -0.80
CA HIS A 57 -13.30 -15.19 -1.48
C HIS A 57 -12.51 -16.14 -0.56
N SER A 58 -13.05 -16.52 0.61
CA SER A 58 -12.41 -17.46 1.53
C SER A 58 -12.74 -18.92 1.21
N GLY A 59 -11.82 -19.84 1.54
CA GLY A 59 -11.99 -21.27 1.35
C GLY A 59 -12.13 -21.70 -0.12
N PHE A 60 -12.68 -22.90 -0.32
CA PHE A 60 -12.87 -23.51 -1.66
C PHE A 60 -13.96 -22.75 -2.44
N LEU A 61 -15.14 -22.56 -1.84
CA LEU A 61 -16.24 -21.83 -2.46
C LEU A 61 -15.85 -20.39 -2.82
N GLY A 62 -15.05 -19.74 -1.97
CA GLY A 62 -14.49 -18.43 -2.26
C GLY A 62 -13.54 -18.41 -3.45
N SER A 63 -12.87 -19.52 -3.75
CA SER A 63 -12.09 -19.66 -5.00
C SER A 63 -12.98 -19.68 -6.22
N LEU A 64 -14.11 -20.38 -6.16
CA LEU A 64 -15.10 -20.40 -7.25
C LEU A 64 -15.74 -19.03 -7.48
N ASN A 65 -16.02 -18.30 -6.42
CA ASN A 65 -16.53 -16.91 -6.51
C ASN A 65 -15.49 -16.00 -7.20
N LEU A 66 -14.21 -16.09 -6.80
CA LEU A 66 -13.16 -15.29 -7.41
C LEU A 66 -12.95 -15.63 -8.89
N ILE A 67 -13.06 -16.93 -9.29
CA ILE A 67 -13.05 -17.36 -10.68
C ILE A 67 -14.17 -16.68 -11.47
N LYS A 68 -15.40 -16.69 -10.93
CA LYS A 68 -16.56 -16.06 -11.56
C LYS A 68 -16.35 -14.54 -11.73
N ASP A 69 -15.79 -13.90 -10.73
CA ASP A 69 -15.55 -12.46 -10.77
C ASP A 69 -14.46 -12.10 -11.77
N LEU A 70 -13.34 -12.85 -11.82
CA LEU A 70 -12.27 -12.60 -12.79
C LEU A 70 -12.71 -12.85 -14.24
N LYS A 71 -13.55 -13.87 -14.50
CA LYS A 71 -14.09 -14.15 -15.85
C LYS A 71 -14.84 -12.98 -16.47
N LYS A 72 -15.49 -12.14 -15.67
CA LYS A 72 -16.23 -10.96 -16.16
C LYS A 72 -15.34 -9.91 -16.84
N HIS A 73 -14.04 -9.97 -16.60
CA HIS A 73 -13.10 -8.95 -17.07
C HIS A 73 -12.33 -9.36 -18.33
N ASN A 74 -12.38 -10.65 -18.75
CA ASN A 74 -11.71 -11.18 -19.93
C ASN A 74 -10.23 -10.77 -20.01
N PHE A 75 -9.47 -11.02 -18.93
CA PHE A 75 -8.04 -10.69 -18.90
C PHE A 75 -7.23 -11.59 -19.84
N ASP A 76 -6.30 -11.01 -20.58
CA ASP A 76 -5.38 -11.76 -21.45
C ASP A 76 -4.18 -12.31 -20.68
N LYS A 77 -3.73 -11.58 -19.65
CA LYS A 77 -2.51 -11.89 -18.90
C LYS A 77 -2.70 -11.65 -17.42
N VAL A 78 -2.01 -12.45 -16.61
CA VAL A 78 -1.93 -12.21 -15.17
C VAL A 78 -0.51 -12.38 -14.64
N PHE A 79 -0.09 -11.47 -13.77
CA PHE A 79 1.17 -11.53 -13.04
C PHE A 79 0.89 -11.78 -11.56
N ILE A 80 1.26 -12.95 -11.07
CA ILE A 80 0.99 -13.41 -9.69
C ILE A 80 2.28 -13.28 -8.89
N PHE A 81 2.39 -12.23 -8.10
CA PHE A 81 3.55 -11.94 -7.25
C PHE A 81 3.51 -12.71 -5.92
N ASN A 82 3.16 -13.96 -5.98
CA ASN A 82 3.25 -14.90 -4.86
C ASN A 82 3.38 -16.34 -5.38
N SER A 83 3.77 -17.26 -4.48
CA SER A 83 4.01 -18.68 -4.81
C SER A 83 2.80 -19.58 -4.51
N SER A 84 1.59 -19.03 -4.43
CA SER A 84 0.38 -19.79 -4.09
C SER A 84 -0.19 -20.54 -5.28
N LEU A 85 -0.19 -21.87 -5.22
CA LEU A 85 -0.85 -22.74 -6.21
C LEU A 85 -2.33 -22.38 -6.39
N ARG A 86 -3.00 -21.97 -5.32
CA ARG A 86 -4.41 -21.54 -5.36
C ARG A 86 -4.66 -20.44 -6.41
N PHE A 87 -3.85 -19.39 -6.41
CA PHE A 87 -4.04 -18.29 -7.37
C PHE A 87 -3.70 -18.71 -8.81
N ASN A 88 -2.76 -19.62 -8.99
CA ASN A 88 -2.50 -20.22 -10.31
C ASN A 88 -3.73 -20.94 -10.85
N LEU A 89 -4.32 -21.81 -10.04
CA LEU A 89 -5.53 -22.55 -10.43
C LEU A 89 -6.71 -21.60 -10.69
N ILE A 90 -6.91 -20.58 -9.84
CA ILE A 90 -7.94 -19.58 -10.06
C ILE A 90 -7.75 -18.90 -11.42
N ALA A 91 -6.54 -18.45 -11.74
CA ALA A 91 -6.25 -17.81 -13.02
C ALA A 91 -6.54 -18.74 -14.22
N ARG A 92 -6.11 -20.00 -14.14
CA ARG A 92 -6.41 -21.02 -15.18
C ARG A 92 -7.90 -21.23 -15.37
N PHE A 93 -8.63 -21.44 -14.28
CA PHE A 93 -10.09 -21.64 -14.33
C PHE A 93 -10.86 -20.36 -14.66
N SER A 94 -10.23 -19.20 -14.58
CA SER A 94 -10.79 -17.93 -15.07
C SER A 94 -10.59 -17.71 -16.57
N ASN A 95 -10.03 -18.71 -17.30
CA ASN A 95 -9.72 -18.65 -18.73
C ASN A 95 -8.73 -17.54 -19.10
N ILE A 96 -7.78 -17.21 -18.20
CA ILE A 96 -6.71 -16.27 -18.51
C ILE A 96 -5.61 -17.03 -19.27
N PRO A 97 -5.32 -16.69 -20.53
CA PRO A 97 -4.43 -17.49 -21.36
C PRO A 97 -2.96 -17.41 -20.96
N GLU A 98 -2.47 -16.26 -20.55
CA GLU A 98 -1.07 -16.07 -20.15
C GLU A 98 -0.92 -15.83 -18.65
N ILE A 99 -0.28 -16.79 -17.96
CA ILE A 99 -0.11 -16.77 -16.51
C ILE A 99 1.38 -16.73 -16.17
N TYR A 100 1.81 -15.64 -15.59
CA TYR A 100 3.15 -15.44 -15.06
C TYR A 100 3.09 -15.45 -13.53
N GLN A 101 3.89 -16.34 -12.90
CA GLN A 101 3.87 -16.49 -11.44
C GLN A 101 5.27 -16.72 -10.89
N TYR A 102 5.48 -16.33 -9.63
CA TYR A 102 6.66 -16.74 -8.87
C TYR A 102 6.76 -18.27 -8.81
N PRO A 103 7.98 -18.83 -8.76
CA PRO A 103 8.19 -20.26 -8.60
C PRO A 103 7.44 -20.79 -7.37
N LEU A 104 6.62 -21.82 -7.56
CA LEU A 104 5.74 -22.37 -6.52
C LEU A 104 6.48 -22.96 -5.31
N LEU A 105 7.70 -23.44 -5.50
CA LEU A 105 8.45 -24.18 -4.50
C LEU A 105 9.66 -23.40 -3.93
N ASN A 106 9.97 -22.25 -4.47
CA ASN A 106 11.17 -21.50 -4.09
C ASN A 106 10.84 -20.45 -3.02
N LYS A 107 11.08 -20.79 -1.74
CA LYS A 107 10.97 -19.88 -0.59
C LYS A 107 12.29 -19.16 -0.32
N ASN A 108 12.94 -18.60 -1.33
CA ASN A 108 14.13 -17.80 -1.09
C ASN A 108 13.76 -16.60 -0.23
N LYS A 109 14.50 -16.42 0.88
CA LYS A 109 14.44 -15.23 1.74
C LYS A 109 15.12 -14.05 1.06
N GLN A 110 14.58 -13.58 -0.06
CA GLN A 110 15.05 -12.38 -0.74
C GLN A 110 14.30 -11.16 -0.21
N HIS A 111 14.90 -9.99 -0.38
CA HIS A 111 14.22 -8.74 -0.06
C HIS A 111 12.94 -8.59 -0.89
N ILE A 112 11.93 -7.92 -0.33
CA ILE A 112 10.59 -7.78 -0.94
C ILE A 112 10.63 -7.15 -2.34
N THR A 113 11.65 -6.38 -2.66
CA THR A 113 11.85 -5.75 -3.97
C THR A 113 12.66 -6.59 -4.93
N ASP A 114 13.57 -7.46 -4.45
CA ASP A 114 14.50 -8.20 -5.30
C ASP A 114 13.81 -9.34 -6.04
N THR A 115 12.89 -10.02 -5.36
CA THR A 115 12.11 -11.10 -5.99
C THR A 115 11.29 -10.61 -7.18
N PRO A 116 10.47 -9.53 -7.09
CA PRO A 116 9.74 -9.02 -8.24
C PRO A 116 10.65 -8.42 -9.32
N LYS A 117 11.78 -7.78 -8.96
CA LYS A 117 12.78 -7.31 -9.95
C LYS A 117 13.28 -8.47 -10.80
N LYS A 118 13.77 -9.53 -10.13
CA LYS A 118 14.23 -10.74 -10.81
C LYS A 118 13.14 -11.38 -11.65
N PHE A 119 11.94 -11.52 -11.11
CA PHE A 119 10.82 -12.13 -11.82
C PHE A 119 10.46 -11.39 -13.12
N ILE A 120 10.35 -10.07 -13.06
CA ILE A 120 10.08 -9.25 -14.25
C ILE A 120 11.24 -9.30 -15.25
N LYS A 121 12.49 -9.28 -14.77
CA LYS A 121 13.67 -9.43 -15.62
C LYS A 121 13.68 -10.79 -16.34
N ASP A 122 13.46 -11.88 -15.61
CA ASP A 122 13.49 -13.24 -16.15
C ASP A 122 12.34 -13.49 -17.16
N LYS A 123 11.17 -12.89 -16.94
CA LYS A 123 9.99 -13.11 -17.79
C LYS A 123 9.84 -12.15 -18.96
N LEU A 124 10.26 -10.90 -18.80
CA LEU A 124 10.01 -9.83 -19.77
C LEU A 124 11.28 -9.13 -20.26
N ASN A 125 12.43 -9.48 -19.69
CA ASN A 125 13.73 -8.82 -19.95
C ASN A 125 13.69 -7.30 -19.68
N ILE A 126 13.06 -6.90 -18.58
CA ILE A 126 12.95 -5.49 -18.15
C ILE A 126 13.72 -5.31 -16.83
N ASP A 127 14.60 -4.32 -16.79
CA ASP A 127 15.23 -3.86 -15.57
C ASP A 127 14.38 -2.74 -14.94
N ILE A 128 14.19 -2.82 -13.63
CA ILE A 128 13.37 -1.87 -12.88
C ILE A 128 14.22 -1.29 -11.76
N ASP A 129 14.49 0.00 -11.88
CA ASP A 129 15.26 0.78 -10.89
C ASP A 129 14.55 2.08 -10.50
N GLU A 130 13.23 2.08 -10.59
CA GLU A 130 12.40 3.22 -10.18
C GLU A 130 11.94 3.04 -8.73
N ASP A 131 11.92 4.14 -7.98
CA ASP A 131 11.28 4.19 -6.66
C ASP A 131 9.74 4.23 -6.77
N PRO A 132 9.03 3.66 -5.77
CA PRO A 132 7.58 3.76 -5.73
C PRO A 132 7.12 5.21 -5.60
N LYS A 133 6.20 5.63 -6.47
CA LYS A 133 5.61 6.98 -6.46
C LYS A 133 4.09 6.89 -6.54
N ILE A 134 3.42 7.54 -5.60
CA ILE A 134 1.97 7.75 -5.65
C ILE A 134 1.72 9.03 -6.44
N GLN A 135 0.81 8.98 -7.42
CA GLN A 135 0.39 10.16 -8.17
C GLN A 135 -0.64 10.94 -7.35
N ILE A 136 -0.37 12.23 -7.17
CA ILE A 136 -1.24 13.16 -6.45
C ILE A 136 -1.35 14.41 -7.31
N ASN A 137 -2.57 14.82 -7.66
CA ASN A 137 -2.80 16.06 -8.41
C ASN A 137 -2.64 17.30 -7.53
N ASP A 138 -2.52 18.47 -8.18
CA ASP A 138 -2.31 19.71 -7.47
C ASP A 138 -3.53 20.16 -6.66
N GLU A 139 -4.73 19.78 -7.08
CA GLU A 139 -5.96 20.06 -6.32
C GLU A 139 -5.94 19.37 -4.95
N LEU A 140 -5.57 18.09 -4.90
CA LEU A 140 -5.44 17.38 -3.61
C LEU A 140 -4.35 17.96 -2.73
N LYS A 141 -3.23 18.39 -3.33
CA LYS A 141 -2.16 19.08 -2.57
C LYS A 141 -2.67 20.40 -1.96
N LEU A 142 -3.34 21.22 -2.77
CA LEU A 142 -3.90 22.49 -2.31
C LEU A 142 -4.96 22.28 -1.22
N ASN A 143 -5.81 21.27 -1.38
CA ASN A 143 -6.81 20.92 -0.38
C ASN A 143 -6.16 20.47 0.94
N ALA A 144 -5.09 19.67 0.87
CA ALA A 144 -4.33 19.25 2.05
C ALA A 144 -3.66 20.47 2.74
N ILE A 145 -3.02 21.36 1.98
CA ILE A 145 -2.40 22.57 2.49
C ILE A 145 -3.43 23.44 3.23
N LYS A 146 -4.60 23.64 2.64
CA LYS A 146 -5.70 24.41 3.27
C LYS A 146 -6.24 23.71 4.52
N LYS A 147 -6.56 22.42 4.40
CA LYS A 147 -7.14 21.62 5.48
C LYS A 147 -6.26 21.58 6.72
N PHE A 148 -4.98 21.33 6.54
CA PHE A 148 -4.01 21.19 7.62
C PHE A 148 -3.29 22.50 7.96
N LYS A 149 -3.62 23.60 7.27
CA LYS A 149 -2.99 24.92 7.46
C LYS A 149 -1.47 24.85 7.37
N ILE A 150 -0.95 24.13 6.37
CA ILE A 150 0.48 23.95 6.14
C ILE A 150 1.06 25.29 5.68
N LYS A 151 2.14 25.73 6.32
CA LYS A 151 2.84 26.97 5.99
C LYS A 151 4.21 26.65 5.38
N ASN A 152 4.61 27.43 4.37
CA ASN A 152 5.88 27.25 3.70
C ASN A 152 7.06 27.92 4.43
N ASP A 153 6.78 28.82 5.38
CA ASP A 153 7.76 29.59 6.16
C ASP A 153 8.19 28.90 7.46
N GLU A 154 7.66 27.71 7.73
CA GLU A 154 8.04 26.88 8.89
C GLU A 154 8.33 25.43 8.46
N LEU A 155 9.13 24.74 9.24
CA LEU A 155 9.42 23.32 9.01
C LEU A 155 8.19 22.48 9.37
N ASN A 156 7.68 21.73 8.39
CA ASN A 156 6.55 20.82 8.57
C ASN A 156 7.07 19.37 8.71
N ILE A 157 6.79 18.74 9.82
CA ILE A 157 7.28 17.39 10.15
C ILE A 157 6.08 16.44 10.30
N LEU A 158 6.03 15.39 9.50
CA LEU A 158 5.04 14.33 9.65
C LEU A 158 5.59 13.25 10.59
N LEU A 159 4.85 12.97 11.66
CA LEU A 159 5.13 11.86 12.58
C LEU A 159 4.10 10.73 12.36
N GLY A 160 4.57 9.57 11.95
CA GLY A 160 3.76 8.36 11.85
C GLY A 160 3.58 7.73 13.24
N ILE A 161 2.37 7.88 13.80
CA ILE A 161 2.01 7.32 15.11
C ILE A 161 1.26 6.02 14.89
N GLY A 162 1.94 4.98 14.54
CA GLY A 162 1.25 3.72 14.33
C GLY A 162 2.18 2.58 13.98
N GLY A 163 1.65 1.39 14.06
CA GLY A 163 2.39 0.20 13.68
C GLY A 163 1.49 -1.03 13.69
N SER A 164 1.70 -1.92 12.75
CA SER A 164 0.90 -3.14 12.54
C SER A 164 1.01 -4.18 13.66
N GLY A 165 1.53 -3.82 14.82
CA GLY A 165 1.64 -4.70 15.98
C GLY A 165 2.34 -4.03 17.16
N PRO A 166 2.22 -4.60 18.37
CA PRO A 166 2.76 -4.00 19.61
C PRO A 166 4.26 -3.71 19.52
N THR A 167 5.03 -4.60 18.90
CA THR A 167 6.49 -4.47 18.77
C THR A 167 6.95 -3.38 17.80
N LYS A 168 6.03 -2.83 17.01
CA LYS A 168 6.30 -1.77 16.02
C LYS A 168 5.79 -0.41 16.46
N ARG A 169 5.15 -0.33 17.61
CA ARG A 169 4.62 0.92 18.16
C ARG A 169 5.67 1.61 19.01
N ILE A 170 5.85 2.89 18.74
CA ILE A 170 6.74 3.76 19.51
C ILE A 170 5.91 4.38 20.62
N PRO A 171 6.33 4.32 21.90
CA PRO A 171 5.63 4.96 23.00
C PRO A 171 5.54 6.48 22.85
N SER A 172 4.44 7.09 23.32
CA SER A 172 4.19 8.53 23.29
C SER A 172 5.34 9.38 23.86
N LYS A 173 5.96 8.91 24.94
CA LYS A 173 7.11 9.58 25.57
C LYS A 173 8.29 9.79 24.63
N ILE A 174 8.52 8.87 23.69
CA ILE A 174 9.59 9.01 22.71
C ILE A 174 9.24 10.12 21.70
N PHE A 175 7.99 10.14 21.20
CA PHE A 175 7.52 11.23 20.33
C PHE A 175 7.61 12.58 21.01
N ILE A 176 7.16 12.69 22.27
CA ILE A 176 7.22 13.93 23.08
C ILE A 176 8.67 14.39 23.23
N ASN A 177 9.61 13.50 23.50
CA ASN A 177 11.04 13.82 23.62
C ASN A 177 11.63 14.30 22.28
N VAL A 178 11.24 13.69 21.16
CA VAL A 178 11.67 14.10 19.81
C VAL A 178 11.14 15.52 19.52
N ILE A 179 9.86 15.76 19.78
CA ILE A 179 9.23 17.09 19.63
C ILE A 179 9.96 18.13 20.46
N ASP A 180 10.23 17.86 21.74
CA ASP A 180 10.95 18.80 22.62
C ASP A 180 12.34 19.17 22.10
N LYS A 181 13.10 18.15 21.64
CA LYS A 181 14.44 18.39 21.10
C LYS A 181 14.43 19.23 19.82
N ILE A 182 13.51 18.92 18.90
CA ILE A 182 13.43 19.65 17.62
C ILE A 182 12.97 21.10 17.85
N LEU A 183 11.99 21.34 18.72
CA LEU A 183 11.50 22.68 19.02
C LEU A 183 12.52 23.59 19.71
N LYS A 184 13.54 23.04 20.38
CA LYS A 184 14.67 23.80 20.93
C LYS A 184 15.59 24.37 19.85
N GLU A 185 15.63 23.73 18.68
CA GLU A 185 16.55 24.08 17.60
C GLU A 185 15.85 24.82 16.45
N LYS A 186 14.59 24.47 16.18
CA LYS A 186 13.88 24.96 14.99
C LYS A 186 12.40 25.24 15.27
N LYS A 187 11.91 26.32 14.68
CA LYS A 187 10.46 26.56 14.60
C LYS A 187 9.84 25.56 13.62
N CYS A 188 8.94 24.73 14.11
CA CYS A 188 8.33 23.69 13.27
C CYS A 188 6.90 23.36 13.74
N LYS A 189 6.16 22.64 12.87
CA LYS A 189 4.86 22.08 13.12
C LYS A 189 4.88 20.58 12.89
N PHE A 190 4.23 19.82 13.76
CA PHE A 190 4.15 18.36 13.68
C PHE A 190 2.76 17.94 13.24
N PHE A 191 2.69 17.14 12.19
CA PHE A 191 1.47 16.51 11.70
C PHE A 191 1.47 15.06 12.17
N LEU A 192 0.44 14.67 12.93
CA LEU A 192 0.40 13.39 13.61
C LEU A 192 -0.46 12.41 12.78
N ALA A 193 0.18 11.56 11.98
CA ALA A 193 -0.52 10.55 11.18
C ALA A 193 -0.72 9.27 12.00
N THR A 194 -1.98 8.88 12.21
CA THR A 194 -2.37 7.71 13.01
C THR A 194 -3.48 6.91 12.35
N GLY A 195 -3.60 5.63 12.73
CA GLY A 195 -4.74 4.77 12.39
C GLY A 195 -5.92 4.98 13.33
N LYS A 196 -6.95 4.14 13.15
CA LYS A 196 -8.22 4.22 13.90
C LYS A 196 -8.27 3.26 15.11
N ASN A 197 -7.22 2.47 15.37
CA ASN A 197 -7.23 1.55 16.51
C ASN A 197 -7.03 2.30 17.84
N ASN A 198 -7.56 1.73 18.92
CA ASN A 198 -7.60 2.39 20.22
C ASN A 198 -6.19 2.74 20.75
N GLU A 199 -5.23 1.84 20.61
CA GLU A 199 -3.88 2.04 21.13
C GLU A 199 -3.13 3.17 20.40
N GLU A 200 -3.32 3.31 19.09
CA GLU A 200 -2.76 4.44 18.33
C GLU A 200 -3.44 5.76 18.73
N GLN A 201 -4.75 5.73 18.97
CA GLN A 201 -5.50 6.89 19.45
C GLN A 201 -5.09 7.29 20.89
N GLU A 202 -4.75 6.35 21.74
CA GLU A 202 -4.21 6.63 23.08
C GLU A 202 -2.86 7.37 22.97
N ILE A 203 -1.94 6.88 22.15
CA ILE A 203 -0.64 7.54 21.91
C ILE A 203 -0.86 8.96 21.36
N LEU A 204 -1.77 9.13 20.37
CA LEU A 204 -2.12 10.44 19.83
C LEU A 204 -2.63 11.37 20.92
N ASN A 205 -3.57 10.91 21.76
CA ASN A 205 -4.16 11.71 22.82
C ASN A 205 -3.12 12.13 23.89
N GLU A 206 -2.20 11.24 24.24
CA GLU A 206 -1.11 11.57 25.17
C GLU A 206 -0.20 12.68 24.62
N ILE A 207 0.11 12.66 23.31
CA ILE A 207 0.89 13.72 22.67
C ILE A 207 0.10 15.04 22.66
N LEU A 208 -1.19 15.00 22.30
CA LEU A 208 -2.04 16.18 22.23
C LEU A 208 -2.37 16.76 23.63
N ASN A 209 -2.30 15.99 24.69
CA ASN A 209 -2.44 16.45 26.07
C ASN A 209 -1.12 16.95 26.68
N SER A 210 0.00 16.85 25.97
CA SER A 210 1.28 17.36 26.43
C SER A 210 1.37 18.90 26.25
N LYS A 211 2.41 19.48 26.84
CA LYS A 211 2.72 20.93 26.66
C LYS A 211 2.97 21.34 25.20
N PHE A 212 3.12 20.38 24.29
CA PHE A 212 3.39 20.62 22.87
C PHE A 212 2.14 20.63 21.97
N LYS A 213 0.94 20.56 22.55
CA LYS A 213 -0.34 20.55 21.82
C LYS A 213 -0.42 21.59 20.70
N ASN A 214 0.02 22.82 20.98
CA ASN A 214 -0.08 23.94 20.02
C ASN A 214 0.84 23.80 18.80
N PHE A 215 1.81 22.90 18.86
CA PHE A 215 2.73 22.60 17.77
C PHE A 215 2.29 21.35 16.96
N CYS A 216 1.25 20.65 17.40
CA CYS A 216 0.79 19.40 16.83
C CYS A 216 -0.56 19.56 16.13
N VAL A 217 -0.71 18.91 14.97
CA VAL A 217 -1.95 18.82 14.18
C VAL A 217 -2.29 17.32 14.03
N PRO A 218 -3.45 16.85 14.51
CA PRO A 218 -3.90 15.47 14.37
C PRO A 218 -4.40 15.16 12.97
#